data_f808153de7dd93ee3b7f31f7a6fb79cd
#
_entry.id   f808153de7dd93ee3b7f31f7a6fb79cd
#
_cell.length_a   1.000
_cell.length_b   1.000
_cell.length_c   1.000
_cell.angle_alpha   90.00
_cell.angle_beta   90.00
_cell.angle_gamma   90.00
#
_symmetry.space_group_name_H-M   'P 1'
#
loop_
_entity.id
_entity.type
_entity.pdbx_description
1 polymer ?
#
loop_
_entity_poly.entity_id
_entity_poly.type
_entity_poly.pdbx_seq_one_letter_code
_entity_poly.pdbx_strand_id
1 'polypeptide(L)'
;AFAADEVVKGVINGKVKGGFTVDVNGIRAFLPGSLVDVRPVRDTTHLEGKELEFKVIKLDQKRNNVVVSRRSVLEAENSAEREALLESLQEGQQVKGIVKNLTDYGAFVDLGGVDGLLHITDMAWKRIKHPSEIVNVGDEIDVKVLKFDRERNRVSLGLKQLGEDPWVAIKARYPEGTRVMARVTNLTDYGCFAELEEGVEGLVHVSEMDWTNKNIHPSKVVQVGDEVEVQVLDIDEERRRISLGIKQCKSNPWEDFSSQFNKGDRISGTIKSITDFGIFIGLDGGIDGLVHLSDISWNEVGEEAVRRFKKGDELETVILSVDPERERISLGIKQLEDDPFSNYASLHEKGSIVRGTVKEVDAKGAVISLGDDIEGILKASEISRDRVEDARNVLKEGEEVEAKIISIDRKSRVISLSVKSKDVDDEKDAMKELRKQEVESAGPTTIGDLIRAQMENQG
;
A
#
# COMPACT_ATOMS: atom_id res chain seq x y z
N ALA A 1 22.45 -25.70 -78.29
CA ALA A 1 21.95 -26.71 -77.36
C ALA A 1 21.97 -26.12 -75.99
N PHE A 2 20.78 -26.05 -75.30
CA PHE A 2 20.65 -25.55 -73.93
C PHE A 2 21.08 -26.66 -73.00
N ALA A 3 21.78 -26.26 -71.95
CA ALA A 3 22.05 -27.14 -70.79
C ALA A 3 20.92 -27.11 -69.80
N ALA A 4 20.75 -28.18 -69.03
CA ALA A 4 19.87 -28.15 -67.85
C ALA A 4 20.44 -27.14 -66.88
N ASP A 5 19.55 -26.40 -66.20
CA ASP A 5 19.85 -25.29 -65.25
C ASP A 5 20.32 -23.97 -65.89
N GLU A 6 20.27 -23.83 -67.23
CA GLU A 6 20.58 -22.57 -67.88
C GLU A 6 19.37 -21.61 -67.89
N VAL A 7 19.63 -20.31 -67.70
CA VAL A 7 18.61 -19.25 -67.82
C VAL A 7 18.51 -18.82 -69.26
N VAL A 8 17.30 -18.87 -69.83
CA VAL A 8 17.00 -18.53 -71.22
C VAL A 8 15.87 -17.51 -71.29
N LYS A 9 15.91 -16.70 -72.35
CA LYS A 9 14.82 -15.75 -72.65
C LYS A 9 13.79 -16.36 -73.54
N GLY A 10 12.53 -16.16 -73.30
CA GLY A 10 11.44 -16.69 -74.09
C GLY A 10 10.15 -15.85 -73.94
N VAL A 11 9.22 -16.12 -74.84
CA VAL A 11 7.91 -15.46 -74.90
C VAL A 11 6.80 -16.47 -74.66
N ILE A 12 5.86 -16.19 -73.78
CA ILE A 12 4.68 -17.04 -73.60
C ILE A 12 3.73 -16.83 -74.78
N ASN A 13 3.53 -17.87 -75.58
CA ASN A 13 2.72 -17.81 -76.75
C ASN A 13 1.26 -18.26 -76.57
N GLY A 14 0.97 -19.04 -75.59
CA GLY A 14 -0.39 -19.48 -75.40
C GLY A 14 -0.58 -20.40 -74.14
N LYS A 15 -1.81 -20.60 -73.78
CA LYS A 15 -2.24 -21.45 -72.67
C LYS A 15 -2.56 -22.86 -73.18
N VAL A 16 -2.04 -23.86 -72.47
CA VAL A 16 -2.31 -25.28 -72.76
C VAL A 16 -2.81 -25.97 -71.46
N LYS A 17 -3.30 -27.18 -71.59
CA LYS A 17 -3.77 -27.95 -70.45
C LYS A 17 -2.61 -28.21 -69.48
N GLY A 18 -2.74 -27.61 -68.29
CA GLY A 18 -1.75 -27.73 -67.19
C GLY A 18 -0.58 -26.73 -67.21
N GLY A 19 -0.56 -25.74 -68.12
CA GLY A 19 0.51 -24.76 -68.22
C GLY A 19 0.46 -23.88 -69.47
N PHE A 20 1.61 -23.46 -69.91
CA PHE A 20 1.80 -22.53 -71.04
C PHE A 20 2.84 -23.01 -71.96
N THR A 21 2.73 -22.58 -73.21
CA THR A 21 3.76 -22.78 -74.23
C THR A 21 4.64 -21.52 -74.28
N VAL A 22 5.95 -21.71 -74.16
CA VAL A 22 6.95 -20.64 -74.25
C VAL A 22 7.82 -20.88 -75.49
N ASP A 23 8.00 -19.87 -76.31
CA ASP A 23 8.95 -19.89 -77.42
C ASP A 23 10.30 -19.38 -76.90
N VAL A 24 11.29 -20.26 -76.97
CA VAL A 24 12.68 -19.97 -76.58
C VAL A 24 13.54 -20.11 -77.87
N ASN A 25 13.81 -18.98 -78.50
CA ASN A 25 14.61 -18.92 -79.73
C ASN A 25 14.16 -19.91 -80.81
N GLY A 26 12.84 -20.00 -81.05
CA GLY A 26 12.23 -20.90 -82.07
C GLY A 26 11.98 -22.34 -81.61
N ILE A 27 12.28 -22.66 -80.35
CA ILE A 27 11.99 -23.93 -79.68
C ILE A 27 10.81 -23.80 -78.74
N ARG A 28 9.83 -24.66 -78.92
CA ARG A 28 8.67 -24.68 -77.99
C ARG A 28 9.04 -25.40 -76.73
N ALA A 29 8.94 -24.68 -75.62
CA ALA A 29 9.11 -25.20 -74.27
C ALA A 29 7.76 -25.22 -73.53
N PHE A 30 7.63 -26.14 -72.60
CA PHE A 30 6.46 -26.22 -71.65
C PHE A 30 6.76 -25.56 -70.37
N LEU A 31 5.86 -24.64 -69.94
CA LEU A 31 5.90 -23.99 -68.66
C LEU A 31 4.70 -24.48 -67.79
N PRO A 32 4.92 -25.39 -66.84
CA PRO A 32 3.86 -25.83 -65.96
C PRO A 32 3.23 -24.63 -65.21
N GLY A 33 1.89 -24.63 -65.01
CA GLY A 33 1.19 -23.56 -64.38
C GLY A 33 1.67 -23.31 -62.93
N SER A 34 2.18 -24.34 -62.27
CA SER A 34 2.76 -24.23 -60.88
C SER A 34 4.15 -23.57 -60.87
N LEU A 35 4.80 -23.43 -62.03
CA LEU A 35 6.16 -22.89 -62.20
C LEU A 35 6.19 -21.50 -62.83
N VAL A 36 5.04 -20.87 -63.06
CA VAL A 36 4.92 -19.53 -63.64
C VAL A 36 5.39 -18.44 -62.72
N ASP A 37 5.02 -18.55 -61.50
CA ASP A 37 5.34 -17.55 -60.45
C ASP A 37 5.52 -18.20 -59.09
N VAL A 38 6.08 -17.47 -58.13
CA VAL A 38 6.27 -17.90 -56.74
C VAL A 38 4.92 -18.09 -56.04
N ARG A 39 3.91 -17.30 -56.44
CA ARG A 39 2.52 -17.43 -55.94
C ARG A 39 1.62 -18.01 -57.07
N PRO A 40 0.58 -18.78 -56.69
CA PRO A 40 -0.37 -19.26 -57.69
C PRO A 40 -1.02 -18.08 -58.43
N VAL A 41 -0.77 -17.95 -59.71
CA VAL A 41 -1.34 -16.87 -60.51
C VAL A 41 -2.61 -17.38 -61.18
N ARG A 42 -3.74 -16.72 -60.93
CA ARG A 42 -5.03 -17.05 -61.55
C ARG A 42 -5.18 -16.46 -62.96
N ASP A 43 -4.58 -15.29 -63.18
CA ASP A 43 -4.63 -14.57 -64.46
C ASP A 43 -3.21 -14.28 -64.94
N THR A 44 -2.85 -14.87 -66.07
CA THR A 44 -1.53 -14.79 -66.71
C THR A 44 -1.53 -13.97 -67.99
N THR A 45 -2.66 -13.34 -68.33
CA THR A 45 -2.84 -12.54 -69.58
C THR A 45 -1.83 -11.39 -69.62
N HIS A 46 -1.39 -10.86 -68.53
CA HIS A 46 -0.41 -9.77 -68.43
C HIS A 46 1.04 -10.25 -68.79
N LEU A 47 1.29 -11.54 -68.78
CA LEU A 47 2.59 -12.16 -69.07
C LEU A 47 2.71 -12.65 -70.51
N GLU A 48 1.58 -12.82 -71.20
CA GLU A 48 1.59 -13.28 -72.61
C GLU A 48 2.15 -12.17 -73.50
N GLY A 49 3.00 -12.61 -74.48
CA GLY A 49 3.60 -11.70 -75.44
C GLY A 49 4.80 -10.89 -74.92
N LYS A 50 5.19 -11.06 -73.69
CA LYS A 50 6.39 -10.42 -73.11
C LYS A 50 7.57 -11.34 -73.12
N GLU A 51 8.75 -10.77 -73.41
CA GLU A 51 10.02 -11.48 -73.27
C GLU A 51 10.37 -11.63 -71.78
N LEU A 52 10.43 -12.84 -71.25
CA LEU A 52 10.68 -13.18 -69.86
C LEU A 52 11.85 -14.17 -69.79
N GLU A 53 12.46 -14.22 -68.62
CA GLU A 53 13.53 -15.15 -68.31
C GLU A 53 12.97 -16.41 -67.65
N PHE A 54 13.48 -17.56 -68.10
CA PHE A 54 13.10 -18.88 -67.65
C PHE A 54 14.34 -19.73 -67.40
N LYS A 55 14.29 -20.60 -66.47
CA LYS A 55 15.30 -21.60 -66.16
C LYS A 55 14.87 -22.93 -66.79
N VAL A 56 15.76 -23.57 -67.51
CA VAL A 56 15.52 -24.91 -68.09
C VAL A 56 15.65 -25.95 -66.98
N ILE A 57 14.54 -26.61 -66.65
CA ILE A 57 14.51 -27.63 -65.59
C ILE A 57 14.76 -29.01 -66.17
N LYS A 58 14.15 -29.32 -67.31
CA LYS A 58 14.25 -30.61 -67.95
C LYS A 58 14.39 -30.48 -69.45
N LEU A 59 15.33 -31.18 -69.99
CA LEU A 59 15.59 -31.23 -71.40
C LEU A 59 15.58 -32.70 -71.87
N ASP A 60 14.61 -33.09 -72.74
CA ASP A 60 14.54 -34.39 -73.36
C ASP A 60 14.80 -34.25 -74.88
N GLN A 61 16.06 -34.49 -75.31
CA GLN A 61 16.48 -34.36 -76.65
C GLN A 61 15.83 -35.39 -77.63
N LYS A 62 15.42 -36.55 -77.10
CA LYS A 62 14.80 -37.61 -77.93
C LYS A 62 13.35 -37.28 -78.27
N ARG A 63 12.67 -36.54 -77.39
CA ARG A 63 11.25 -36.15 -77.54
C ARG A 63 11.06 -34.71 -77.92
N ASN A 64 12.14 -33.93 -78.09
CA ASN A 64 12.08 -32.46 -78.23
C ASN A 64 11.23 -31.77 -77.25
N ASN A 65 11.29 -32.22 -75.95
CA ASN A 65 10.52 -31.68 -74.90
C ASN A 65 11.41 -30.88 -73.91
N VAL A 66 11.18 -29.58 -73.78
CA VAL A 66 11.87 -28.67 -72.88
C VAL A 66 10.88 -28.16 -71.87
N VAL A 67 11.18 -28.35 -70.59
CA VAL A 67 10.40 -27.81 -69.48
C VAL A 67 11.17 -26.67 -68.84
N VAL A 68 10.49 -25.55 -68.76
CA VAL A 68 11.05 -24.30 -68.19
C VAL A 68 10.29 -23.84 -66.99
N SER A 69 10.94 -23.07 -66.12
CA SER A 69 10.36 -22.48 -64.91
C SER A 69 10.76 -21.01 -64.80
N ARG A 70 9.78 -20.15 -64.72
CA ARG A 70 9.99 -18.75 -64.36
C ARG A 70 10.15 -18.63 -62.87
N ARG A 71 9.42 -19.43 -62.13
CA ARG A 71 9.48 -19.45 -60.62
C ARG A 71 10.92 -19.63 -60.14
N SER A 72 11.70 -20.52 -60.74
CA SER A 72 13.10 -20.76 -60.37
C SER A 72 14.01 -19.56 -60.60
N VAL A 73 13.75 -18.75 -61.65
CA VAL A 73 14.48 -17.49 -61.87
C VAL A 73 14.11 -16.46 -60.81
N LEU A 74 12.83 -16.27 -60.58
CA LEU A 74 12.34 -15.33 -59.55
C LEU A 74 12.78 -15.71 -58.14
N GLU A 75 12.82 -17.01 -57.82
CA GLU A 75 13.33 -17.48 -56.52
C GLU A 75 14.84 -17.24 -56.39
N ALA A 76 15.62 -17.39 -57.47
CA ALA A 76 17.05 -17.10 -57.47
C ALA A 76 17.33 -15.59 -57.33
N GLU A 77 16.59 -14.74 -58.06
CA GLU A 77 16.69 -13.28 -57.96
C GLU A 77 16.29 -12.82 -56.55
N ASN A 78 15.14 -13.28 -56.02
CA ASN A 78 14.68 -12.99 -54.67
C ASN A 78 15.66 -13.52 -53.62
N SER A 79 16.32 -14.66 -53.87
CA SER A 79 17.34 -15.20 -52.96
C SER A 79 18.60 -14.32 -52.96
N ALA A 80 19.04 -13.85 -54.12
CA ALA A 80 20.20 -12.95 -54.21
C ALA A 80 19.92 -11.58 -53.60
N GLU A 81 18.75 -10.99 -53.84
CA GLU A 81 18.32 -9.75 -53.21
C GLU A 81 18.17 -9.92 -51.70
N ARG A 82 17.63 -11.06 -51.30
CA ARG A 82 17.48 -11.43 -49.91
C ARG A 82 18.82 -11.58 -49.19
N GLU A 83 19.79 -12.27 -49.80
CA GLU A 83 21.14 -12.39 -49.25
C GLU A 83 21.86 -11.05 -49.20
N ALA A 84 21.77 -10.20 -50.22
CA ALA A 84 22.32 -8.86 -50.21
C ALA A 84 21.71 -8.00 -49.12
N LEU A 85 20.39 -8.08 -48.89
CA LEU A 85 19.70 -7.39 -47.83
C LEU A 85 20.13 -7.90 -46.45
N LEU A 86 20.24 -9.22 -46.27
CA LEU A 86 20.72 -9.85 -45.04
C LEU A 86 22.15 -9.46 -44.70
N GLU A 87 23.03 -9.29 -45.68
CA GLU A 87 24.40 -8.82 -45.48
C GLU A 87 24.45 -7.33 -45.10
N SER A 88 23.53 -6.54 -45.65
CA SER A 88 23.45 -5.10 -45.39
C SER A 88 22.77 -4.74 -44.05
N LEU A 89 21.94 -5.65 -43.50
CA LEU A 89 21.24 -5.45 -42.26
C LEU A 89 22.17 -5.54 -41.05
N GLN A 90 22.17 -4.52 -40.22
CA GLN A 90 22.90 -4.46 -38.95
C GLN A 90 21.94 -4.22 -37.81
N GLU A 91 22.26 -4.77 -36.65
CA GLU A 91 21.51 -4.49 -35.41
C GLU A 91 21.59 -3.00 -35.09
N GLY A 92 20.44 -2.43 -34.76
CA GLY A 92 20.31 -1.00 -34.50
C GLY A 92 20.03 -0.11 -35.69
N GLN A 93 20.02 -0.65 -36.91
CA GLN A 93 19.71 0.08 -38.12
C GLN A 93 18.20 0.35 -38.25
N GLN A 94 17.85 1.55 -38.72
CA GLN A 94 16.50 1.90 -39.11
C GLN A 94 16.24 1.49 -40.57
N VAL A 95 15.15 0.78 -40.78
CA VAL A 95 14.73 0.30 -42.12
C VAL A 95 13.26 0.54 -42.34
N LYS A 96 12.86 0.67 -43.59
CA LYS A 96 11.44 0.74 -43.97
C LYS A 96 10.93 -0.64 -44.34
N GLY A 97 9.69 -0.92 -43.96
CA GLY A 97 9.05 -2.17 -44.26
C GLY A 97 7.54 -1.99 -44.43
N ILE A 98 6.93 -2.97 -45.08
CA ILE A 98 5.50 -3.03 -45.33
C ILE A 98 4.89 -4.13 -44.49
N VAL A 99 3.83 -3.84 -43.77
CA VAL A 99 3.11 -4.82 -42.93
C VAL A 99 2.41 -5.82 -43.83
N LYS A 100 2.84 -7.08 -43.77
CA LYS A 100 2.27 -8.19 -44.54
C LYS A 100 1.08 -8.84 -43.89
N ASN A 101 1.20 -9.10 -42.59
CA ASN A 101 0.21 -9.83 -41.81
C ASN A 101 0.26 -9.44 -40.34
N LEU A 102 -0.88 -9.56 -39.67
CA LEU A 102 -1.04 -9.31 -38.24
C LEU A 102 -1.44 -10.60 -37.53
N THR A 103 -0.80 -10.87 -36.41
CA THR A 103 -1.12 -11.97 -35.49
C THR A 103 -1.32 -11.43 -34.09
N ASP A 104 -1.85 -12.24 -33.16
CA ASP A 104 -2.08 -11.81 -31.77
C ASP A 104 -0.80 -11.40 -31.04
N TYR A 105 0.35 -11.94 -31.46
CA TYR A 105 1.65 -11.67 -30.81
C TYR A 105 2.52 -10.65 -31.56
N GLY A 106 2.11 -10.18 -32.72
CA GLY A 106 2.88 -9.20 -33.47
C GLY A 106 2.49 -9.04 -34.94
N ALA A 107 3.26 -8.22 -35.65
CA ALA A 107 3.12 -7.97 -37.07
C ALA A 107 4.29 -8.52 -37.85
N PHE A 108 4.02 -9.15 -39.00
CA PHE A 108 5.04 -9.54 -39.97
C PHE A 108 5.24 -8.39 -40.95
N VAL A 109 6.47 -7.93 -41.06
CA VAL A 109 6.87 -6.80 -41.89
C VAL A 109 7.85 -7.27 -42.95
N ASP A 110 7.53 -6.97 -44.20
CA ASP A 110 8.42 -7.24 -45.34
C ASP A 110 9.44 -6.10 -45.52
N LEU A 111 10.71 -6.42 -45.39
CA LEU A 111 11.82 -5.48 -45.51
C LEU A 111 12.41 -5.41 -46.94
N GLY A 112 11.75 -6.05 -47.91
CA GLY A 112 12.24 -6.15 -49.27
C GLY A 112 12.80 -7.55 -49.64
N GLY A 113 12.06 -8.59 -49.25
CA GLY A 113 12.41 -10.00 -49.46
C GLY A 113 12.77 -10.76 -48.18
N VAL A 114 12.91 -10.08 -47.08
CA VAL A 114 13.11 -10.68 -45.73
C VAL A 114 11.95 -10.29 -44.83
N ASP A 115 11.35 -11.28 -44.23
CA ASP A 115 10.27 -11.07 -43.29
C ASP A 115 10.83 -10.82 -41.88
N GLY A 116 10.48 -9.67 -41.31
CA GLY A 116 10.76 -9.34 -39.93
C GLY A 116 9.53 -9.50 -39.05
N LEU A 117 9.74 -9.87 -37.80
CA LEU A 117 8.70 -9.90 -36.77
C LEU A 117 8.80 -8.67 -35.88
N LEU A 118 7.74 -7.86 -35.87
CA LEU A 118 7.53 -6.77 -34.92
C LEU A 118 6.62 -7.30 -33.84
N HIS A 119 7.23 -7.68 -32.72
CA HIS A 119 6.48 -8.22 -31.56
C HIS A 119 5.61 -7.14 -30.94
N ILE A 120 4.45 -7.53 -30.40
CA ILE A 120 3.49 -6.60 -29.78
C ILE A 120 4.12 -5.73 -28.67
N THR A 121 5.07 -6.27 -27.91
CA THR A 121 5.80 -5.55 -26.86
C THR A 121 6.78 -4.49 -27.38
N ASP A 122 7.15 -4.58 -28.66
CA ASP A 122 8.10 -3.69 -29.33
C ASP A 122 7.43 -2.68 -30.27
N MET A 123 6.09 -2.67 -30.31
CA MET A 123 5.30 -1.76 -31.14
C MET A 123 5.08 -0.41 -30.50
N ALA A 124 4.80 -0.40 -29.20
CA ALA A 124 4.56 0.83 -28.46
C ALA A 124 5.04 0.70 -27.00
N TRP A 125 5.28 1.82 -26.35
CA TRP A 125 5.58 1.90 -24.91
C TRP A 125 4.37 1.60 -24.04
N LYS A 126 3.15 1.84 -24.55
CA LYS A 126 1.90 1.48 -23.89
C LYS A 126 1.53 0.02 -24.14
N ARG A 127 0.76 -0.56 -23.25
CA ARG A 127 0.21 -1.91 -23.43
C ARG A 127 -0.88 -1.88 -24.50
N ILE A 128 -0.68 -2.62 -25.57
CA ILE A 128 -1.66 -2.84 -26.62
C ILE A 128 -2.19 -4.27 -26.57
N LYS A 129 -3.43 -4.47 -26.97
CA LYS A 129 -4.07 -5.79 -26.96
C LYS A 129 -3.86 -6.54 -28.27
N HIS A 130 -3.84 -5.83 -29.37
CA HIS A 130 -3.66 -6.38 -30.70
C HIS A 130 -2.86 -5.41 -31.58
N PRO A 131 -1.98 -5.92 -32.47
CA PRO A 131 -1.17 -5.09 -33.37
C PRO A 131 -1.96 -4.14 -34.25
N SER A 132 -3.22 -4.45 -34.60
CA SER A 132 -4.11 -3.59 -35.37
C SER A 132 -4.42 -2.23 -34.73
N GLU A 133 -4.13 -2.08 -33.45
CA GLU A 133 -4.29 -0.77 -32.77
C GLU A 133 -3.21 0.24 -33.21
N ILE A 134 -2.07 -0.23 -33.70
CA ILE A 134 -0.92 0.60 -34.08
C ILE A 134 -0.70 0.60 -35.56
N VAL A 135 -0.77 -0.57 -36.23
CA VAL A 135 -0.48 -0.75 -37.65
C VAL A 135 -1.55 -1.58 -38.33
N ASN A 136 -1.71 -1.35 -39.63
CA ASN A 136 -2.61 -2.13 -40.48
C ASN A 136 -1.84 -2.88 -41.56
N VAL A 137 -2.46 -3.93 -42.10
CA VAL A 137 -1.87 -4.67 -43.23
C VAL A 137 -1.76 -3.74 -44.44
N GLY A 138 -0.56 -3.70 -45.03
CA GLY A 138 -0.24 -2.83 -46.14
C GLY A 138 0.38 -1.47 -45.81
N ASP A 139 0.45 -1.14 -44.51
CA ASP A 139 1.09 0.11 -44.03
C ASP A 139 2.60 0.05 -44.27
N GLU A 140 3.17 1.15 -44.74
CA GLU A 140 4.61 1.36 -44.83
C GLU A 140 5.05 2.00 -43.49
N ILE A 141 5.94 1.33 -42.78
CA ILE A 141 6.42 1.76 -41.48
C ILE A 141 7.94 1.78 -41.41
N ASP A 142 8.49 2.72 -40.66
CA ASP A 142 9.88 2.71 -40.27
C ASP A 142 10.05 1.86 -39.02
N VAL A 143 11.01 0.96 -39.03
CA VAL A 143 11.29 0.06 -37.89
C VAL A 143 12.79 -0.02 -37.65
N LYS A 144 13.16 -0.38 -36.44
CA LYS A 144 14.54 -0.59 -36.05
C LYS A 144 14.83 -2.07 -35.91
N VAL A 145 15.97 -2.51 -36.46
CA VAL A 145 16.43 -3.89 -36.31
C VAL A 145 16.96 -4.09 -34.90
N LEU A 146 16.30 -4.95 -34.12
CA LEU A 146 16.69 -5.26 -32.75
C LEU A 146 17.67 -6.42 -32.70
N LYS A 147 17.35 -7.50 -33.39
CA LYS A 147 18.16 -8.71 -33.44
C LYS A 147 18.01 -9.40 -34.78
N PHE A 148 19.09 -9.95 -35.24
CA PHE A 148 19.13 -10.70 -36.47
C PHE A 148 19.62 -12.12 -36.24
N ASP A 149 18.77 -13.12 -36.57
CA ASP A 149 19.09 -14.54 -36.54
C ASP A 149 19.38 -15.02 -37.97
N ARG A 150 20.67 -15.13 -38.29
CA ARG A 150 21.11 -15.55 -39.63
C ARG A 150 20.78 -17.00 -39.92
N GLU A 151 20.76 -17.88 -38.95
CA GLU A 151 20.47 -19.29 -39.14
C GLU A 151 19.01 -19.54 -39.50
N ARG A 152 18.12 -18.80 -38.88
CA ARG A 152 16.67 -18.92 -39.08
C ARG A 152 16.10 -17.89 -40.05
N ASN A 153 16.93 -17.01 -40.59
CA ASN A 153 16.51 -15.90 -41.46
C ASN A 153 15.36 -15.08 -40.85
N ARG A 154 15.44 -14.83 -39.53
CA ARG A 154 14.45 -14.05 -38.82
C ARG A 154 15.05 -12.76 -38.30
N VAL A 155 14.33 -11.67 -38.50
CA VAL A 155 14.69 -10.34 -38.02
C VAL A 155 13.68 -9.91 -36.99
N SER A 156 14.14 -9.57 -35.77
CA SER A 156 13.31 -8.94 -34.76
C SER A 156 13.35 -7.44 -34.96
N LEU A 157 12.18 -6.84 -35.03
CA LEU A 157 12.01 -5.43 -35.29
C LEU A 157 11.42 -4.72 -34.08
N GLY A 158 11.66 -3.42 -33.97
CA GLY A 158 11.06 -2.55 -32.97
C GLY A 158 10.60 -1.24 -33.58
N LEU A 159 9.42 -0.81 -33.24
CA LEU A 159 8.83 0.47 -33.62
C LEU A 159 9.00 1.51 -32.49
N LYS A 160 8.79 1.11 -31.25
CA LYS A 160 8.90 1.99 -30.09
C LYS A 160 10.30 2.59 -29.89
N GLN A 161 11.34 1.88 -30.34
CA GLN A 161 12.73 2.33 -30.22
C GLN A 161 13.10 3.49 -31.16
N LEU A 162 12.24 3.84 -32.11
CA LEU A 162 12.38 5.02 -32.98
C LEU A 162 11.96 6.31 -32.27
N GLY A 163 11.04 6.19 -31.30
CA GLY A 163 10.61 7.29 -30.44
C GLY A 163 11.45 7.39 -29.18
N GLU A 164 11.28 8.49 -28.47
CA GLU A 164 11.87 8.65 -27.14
C GLU A 164 11.18 7.72 -26.15
N ASP A 165 11.95 7.10 -25.27
CA ASP A 165 11.40 6.33 -24.15
C ASP A 165 10.73 7.30 -23.18
N PRO A 166 9.40 7.21 -22.96
CA PRO A 166 8.71 8.09 -22.06
C PRO A 166 9.18 7.96 -20.59
N TRP A 167 9.90 6.86 -20.27
CA TRP A 167 10.47 6.65 -18.94
C TRP A 167 11.82 7.34 -18.72
N VAL A 168 12.44 7.86 -19.79
CA VAL A 168 13.68 8.65 -19.64
C VAL A 168 13.37 9.92 -18.89
N ALA A 169 14.12 10.15 -17.81
CA ALA A 169 13.97 11.32 -16.94
C ALA A 169 12.54 11.47 -16.32
N ILE A 170 11.81 10.37 -16.15
CA ILE A 170 10.46 10.42 -15.59
C ILE A 170 10.43 11.06 -14.19
N LYS A 171 11.43 10.80 -13.34
CA LYS A 171 11.57 11.43 -12.02
C LYS A 171 11.75 12.92 -12.07
N ALA A 172 12.41 13.42 -13.10
CA ALA A 172 12.60 14.86 -13.28
C ALA A 172 11.31 15.55 -13.73
N ARG A 173 10.49 14.87 -14.55
CA ARG A 173 9.20 15.39 -15.02
C ARG A 173 8.10 15.30 -13.98
N TYR A 174 8.08 14.22 -13.22
CA TYR A 174 7.10 13.95 -12.16
C TYR A 174 7.80 13.64 -10.83
N PRO A 175 8.35 14.64 -10.14
CA PRO A 175 8.94 14.43 -8.83
C PRO A 175 7.90 13.86 -7.84
N GLU A 176 8.37 13.13 -6.84
CA GLU A 176 7.52 12.68 -5.74
C GLU A 176 6.76 13.85 -5.11
N GLY A 177 5.48 13.66 -4.83
CA GLY A 177 4.60 14.71 -4.33
C GLY A 177 3.92 15.57 -5.40
N THR A 178 4.25 15.40 -6.67
CA THR A 178 3.61 16.14 -7.77
C THR A 178 2.17 15.67 -7.98
N ARG A 179 1.24 16.61 -8.11
CA ARG A 179 -0.16 16.35 -8.46
C ARG A 179 -0.37 16.51 -9.95
N VAL A 180 -0.96 15.54 -10.57
CA VAL A 180 -1.23 15.50 -12.01
C VAL A 180 -2.57 14.87 -12.29
N MET A 181 -3.14 15.22 -13.44
CA MET A 181 -4.33 14.52 -13.95
C MET A 181 -3.89 13.25 -14.66
N ALA A 182 -4.53 12.14 -14.33
CA ALA A 182 -4.29 10.85 -14.94
C ALA A 182 -5.60 10.20 -15.38
N ARG A 183 -5.53 9.42 -16.44
CA ARG A 183 -6.68 8.72 -16.99
C ARG A 183 -6.70 7.28 -16.52
N VAL A 184 -7.80 6.84 -15.95
CA VAL A 184 -7.97 5.45 -15.50
C VAL A 184 -8.06 4.53 -16.71
N THR A 185 -7.10 3.60 -16.82
CA THR A 185 -7.01 2.66 -17.95
C THR A 185 -7.56 1.28 -17.62
N ASN A 186 -7.40 0.84 -16.37
CA ASN A 186 -7.85 -0.46 -15.92
C ASN A 186 -8.19 -0.47 -14.43
N LEU A 187 -9.09 -1.36 -14.04
CA LEU A 187 -9.49 -1.61 -12.66
C LEU A 187 -9.18 -3.07 -12.28
N THR A 188 -8.61 -3.25 -11.09
CA THR A 188 -8.35 -4.56 -10.48
C THR A 188 -8.86 -4.57 -9.04
N ASP A 189 -8.91 -5.74 -8.41
CA ASP A 189 -9.36 -5.86 -7.01
C ASP A 189 -8.43 -5.14 -6.01
N TYR A 190 -7.15 -4.99 -6.35
CA TYR A 190 -6.15 -4.34 -5.50
C TYR A 190 -5.89 -2.86 -5.83
N GLY A 191 -6.53 -2.32 -6.86
CA GLY A 191 -6.37 -0.93 -7.21
C GLY A 191 -6.75 -0.59 -8.65
N CYS A 192 -6.42 0.62 -9.10
CA CYS A 192 -6.60 1.03 -10.47
C CYS A 192 -5.27 1.45 -11.12
N PHE A 193 -5.19 1.23 -12.41
CA PHE A 193 -4.11 1.75 -13.24
C PHE A 193 -4.55 3.08 -13.85
N ALA A 194 -3.68 4.06 -13.75
CA ALA A 194 -3.90 5.39 -14.30
C ALA A 194 -2.71 5.82 -15.16
N GLU A 195 -3.01 6.26 -16.37
CA GLU A 195 -2.02 6.74 -17.33
C GLU A 195 -1.77 8.24 -17.11
N LEU A 196 -0.52 8.61 -16.85
CA LEU A 196 -0.08 9.99 -16.71
C LEU A 196 0.18 10.63 -18.06
N GLU A 197 0.86 9.91 -18.92
CA GLU A 197 1.14 10.23 -20.32
C GLU A 197 1.24 8.96 -21.14
N GLU A 198 1.24 9.05 -22.46
CA GLU A 198 1.29 7.88 -23.34
C GLU A 198 2.49 6.98 -23.02
N GLY A 199 2.20 5.75 -22.62
CA GLY A 199 3.21 4.75 -22.24
C GLY A 199 3.70 4.82 -20.80
N VAL A 200 3.18 5.72 -19.98
CA VAL A 200 3.51 5.85 -18.56
C VAL A 200 2.27 5.61 -17.71
N GLU A 201 2.17 4.43 -17.16
CA GLU A 201 1.08 4.04 -16.26
C GLU A 201 1.56 3.90 -14.83
N GLY A 202 0.77 4.40 -13.91
CA GLY A 202 0.96 4.21 -12.47
C GLY A 202 -0.16 3.38 -11.85
N LEU A 203 0.13 2.79 -10.71
CA LEU A 203 -0.84 2.05 -9.90
C LEU A 203 -1.29 2.90 -8.72
N VAL A 204 -2.60 3.08 -8.59
CA VAL A 204 -3.24 3.55 -7.36
C VAL A 204 -3.72 2.33 -6.60
N HIS A 205 -3.00 1.97 -5.54
CA HIS A 205 -3.41 0.86 -4.68
C HIS A 205 -4.70 1.20 -3.94
N VAL A 206 -5.51 0.19 -3.61
CA VAL A 206 -6.80 0.38 -2.92
C VAL A 206 -6.68 1.19 -1.63
N SER A 207 -5.59 1.03 -0.87
CA SER A 207 -5.31 1.81 0.35
C SER A 207 -5.01 3.28 0.12
N GLU A 208 -4.70 3.67 -1.14
CA GLU A 208 -4.38 5.03 -1.54
C GLU A 208 -5.53 5.72 -2.28
N MET A 209 -6.71 5.08 -2.35
CA MET A 209 -7.87 5.62 -3.07
C MET A 209 -8.76 6.47 -2.17
N ASP A 210 -8.92 6.07 -0.92
CA ASP A 210 -9.77 6.75 0.06
C ASP A 210 -9.11 6.79 1.44
N TRP A 211 -9.33 7.89 2.18
CA TRP A 211 -8.83 8.07 3.53
C TRP A 211 -9.53 7.17 4.56
N THR A 212 -10.82 7.02 4.40
CA THR A 212 -11.70 6.40 5.42
C THR A 212 -11.96 4.92 5.16
N ASN A 213 -11.95 4.50 3.92
CA ASN A 213 -12.23 3.12 3.53
C ASN A 213 -11.05 2.49 2.77
N LYS A 214 -10.15 1.86 3.50
CA LYS A 214 -8.92 1.24 2.93
C LYS A 214 -9.17 0.02 2.05
N ASN A 215 -10.34 -0.58 2.13
CA ASN A 215 -10.71 -1.78 1.37
C ASN A 215 -11.87 -1.52 0.39
N ILE A 216 -12.05 -0.28 -0.03
CA ILE A 216 -13.09 0.07 -1.00
C ILE A 216 -12.75 -0.55 -2.35
N HIS A 217 -13.74 -1.19 -2.99
CA HIS A 217 -13.52 -1.71 -4.34
C HIS A 217 -13.30 -0.54 -5.31
N PRO A 218 -12.24 -0.57 -6.15
CA PRO A 218 -11.87 0.55 -7.03
C PRO A 218 -13.00 1.07 -7.92
N SER A 219 -13.90 0.19 -8.36
CA SER A 219 -15.06 0.57 -9.19
C SER A 219 -16.06 1.49 -8.49
N LYS A 220 -16.03 1.58 -7.16
CA LYS A 220 -16.88 2.51 -6.39
C LYS A 220 -16.31 3.92 -6.32
N VAL A 221 -15.04 4.09 -6.59
CA VAL A 221 -14.33 5.38 -6.53
C VAL A 221 -14.14 5.95 -7.92
N VAL A 222 -13.73 5.12 -8.87
CA VAL A 222 -13.40 5.52 -10.25
C VAL A 222 -13.89 4.48 -11.25
N GLN A 223 -14.06 4.93 -12.51
CA GLN A 223 -14.40 4.07 -13.64
C GLN A 223 -13.32 4.15 -14.71
N VAL A 224 -13.23 3.13 -15.56
CA VAL A 224 -12.29 3.13 -16.69
C VAL A 224 -12.65 4.28 -17.63
N GLY A 225 -11.64 5.09 -17.97
CA GLY A 225 -11.80 6.28 -18.82
C GLY A 225 -11.95 7.58 -18.05
N ASP A 226 -12.15 7.55 -16.73
CA ASP A 226 -12.22 8.75 -15.90
C ASP A 226 -10.87 9.45 -15.84
N GLU A 227 -10.90 10.78 -15.86
CA GLU A 227 -9.74 11.62 -15.53
C GLU A 227 -9.79 11.96 -14.05
N VAL A 228 -8.76 11.60 -13.33
CA VAL A 228 -8.65 11.79 -11.88
C VAL A 228 -7.36 12.52 -11.54
N GLU A 229 -7.41 13.38 -10.53
CA GLU A 229 -6.21 13.98 -9.97
C GLU A 229 -5.52 12.97 -9.06
N VAL A 230 -4.25 12.75 -9.30
CA VAL A 230 -3.40 11.82 -8.53
C VAL A 230 -2.12 12.51 -8.09
N GLN A 231 -1.57 12.04 -7.01
CA GLN A 231 -0.25 12.46 -6.52
C GLN A 231 0.75 11.34 -6.71
N VAL A 232 1.93 11.68 -7.20
CA VAL A 232 3.05 10.74 -7.35
C VAL A 232 3.63 10.45 -5.97
N LEU A 233 3.59 9.18 -5.56
CA LEU A 233 4.10 8.73 -4.26
C LEU A 233 5.53 8.21 -4.36
N ASP A 234 5.80 7.37 -5.36
CA ASP A 234 7.10 6.76 -5.59
C ASP A 234 7.27 6.38 -7.07
N ILE A 235 8.50 6.43 -7.56
CA ILE A 235 8.85 6.08 -8.94
C ILE A 235 10.04 5.10 -8.95
N ASP A 236 9.80 3.91 -9.48
CA ASP A 236 10.82 2.91 -9.79
C ASP A 236 11.08 2.90 -11.29
N GLU A 237 12.14 3.58 -11.72
CA GLU A 237 12.53 3.68 -13.13
C GLU A 237 13.01 2.34 -13.70
N GLU A 238 13.67 1.51 -12.89
CA GLU A 238 14.19 0.22 -13.33
C GLU A 238 13.06 -0.76 -13.64
N ARG A 239 12.04 -0.80 -12.78
CA ARG A 239 10.88 -1.66 -12.94
C ARG A 239 9.75 -1.00 -13.73
N ARG A 240 9.90 0.24 -14.11
CA ARG A 240 8.88 1.06 -14.79
C ARG A 240 7.55 1.03 -14.05
N ARG A 241 7.59 1.38 -12.77
CA ARG A 241 6.42 1.44 -11.89
C ARG A 241 6.34 2.79 -11.22
N ILE A 242 5.14 3.33 -11.19
CA ILE A 242 4.82 4.56 -10.46
C ILE A 242 3.71 4.21 -9.48
N SER A 243 3.93 4.54 -8.22
CA SER A 243 2.90 4.48 -7.20
C SER A 243 2.20 5.83 -7.12
N LEU A 244 0.89 5.80 -7.26
CA LEU A 244 0.03 6.98 -7.26
C LEU A 244 -0.95 6.93 -6.10
N GLY A 245 -1.42 8.09 -5.67
CA GLY A 245 -2.45 8.21 -4.66
C GLY A 245 -3.53 9.20 -5.07
N ILE A 246 -4.78 8.85 -4.85
CA ILE A 246 -5.94 9.73 -5.06
C ILE A 246 -6.28 10.45 -3.77
N LYS A 247 -6.22 9.77 -2.64
CA LYS A 247 -6.58 10.33 -1.33
C LYS A 247 -5.75 11.55 -0.96
N GLN A 248 -4.48 11.61 -1.37
CA GLN A 248 -3.58 12.73 -1.10
C GLN A 248 -3.99 14.04 -1.80
N CYS A 249 -4.80 13.95 -2.85
CA CYS A 249 -5.38 15.11 -3.54
C CYS A 249 -6.63 15.65 -2.83
N LYS A 250 -7.17 14.90 -1.86
CA LYS A 250 -8.29 15.31 -1.01
C LYS A 250 -7.77 15.73 0.34
N SER A 251 -8.54 16.54 1.07
CA SER A 251 -8.21 16.89 2.45
C SER A 251 -8.11 15.62 3.31
N ASN A 252 -7.12 15.57 4.16
CA ASN A 252 -6.95 14.47 5.11
C ASN A 252 -7.92 14.66 6.28
N PRO A 253 -8.92 13.77 6.46
CA PRO A 253 -9.90 13.94 7.53
C PRO A 253 -9.29 13.96 8.93
N TRP A 254 -8.15 13.25 9.13
CA TRP A 254 -7.44 13.27 10.42
C TRP A 254 -6.72 14.59 10.69
N GLU A 255 -6.17 15.24 9.66
CA GLU A 255 -5.59 16.58 9.78
C GLU A 255 -6.66 17.63 10.03
N ASP A 256 -7.77 17.55 9.29
CA ASP A 256 -8.92 18.44 9.48
C ASP A 256 -9.47 18.29 10.90
N PHE A 257 -9.61 17.07 11.38
CA PHE A 257 -10.03 16.80 12.76
C PHE A 257 -9.03 17.34 13.80
N SER A 258 -7.72 17.12 13.57
CA SER A 258 -6.65 17.62 14.44
C SER A 258 -6.62 19.16 14.52
N SER A 259 -7.04 19.85 13.45
CA SER A 259 -7.12 21.31 13.42
C SER A 259 -8.32 21.87 14.19
N GLN A 260 -9.43 21.11 14.23
CA GLN A 260 -10.68 21.50 14.87
C GLN A 260 -10.75 21.13 16.35
N PHE A 261 -10.16 20.02 16.74
CA PHE A 261 -10.23 19.46 18.07
C PHE A 261 -8.87 19.27 18.70
N ASN A 262 -8.78 19.59 19.98
CA ASN A 262 -7.58 19.45 20.78
C ASN A 262 -7.69 18.29 21.78
N LYS A 263 -6.54 17.88 22.31
CA LYS A 263 -6.51 16.94 23.43
C LYS A 263 -7.30 17.50 24.62
N GLY A 264 -8.21 16.71 25.15
CA GLY A 264 -9.07 17.07 26.26
C GLY A 264 -10.47 17.56 25.86
N ASP A 265 -10.71 17.79 24.57
CA ASP A 265 -12.04 18.17 24.08
C ASP A 265 -12.99 16.98 24.16
N ARG A 266 -14.27 17.29 24.42
CA ARG A 266 -15.35 16.31 24.46
C ARG A 266 -15.96 16.16 23.07
N ILE A 267 -16.19 14.93 22.65
CA ILE A 267 -16.81 14.62 21.38
C ILE A 267 -17.76 13.43 21.52
N SER A 268 -18.89 13.52 20.84
CA SER A 268 -19.87 12.44 20.79
C SER A 268 -19.73 11.67 19.48
N GLY A 269 -19.92 10.36 19.53
CA GLY A 269 -19.91 9.50 18.36
C GLY A 269 -20.69 8.23 18.59
N THR A 270 -20.94 7.51 17.50
CA THR A 270 -21.70 6.26 17.53
C THR A 270 -20.76 5.06 17.55
N ILE A 271 -21.04 4.08 18.39
CA ILE A 271 -20.28 2.85 18.48
C ILE A 271 -20.44 2.06 17.18
N LYS A 272 -19.37 1.92 16.41
CA LYS A 272 -19.33 1.13 15.16
C LYS A 272 -19.07 -0.34 15.42
N SER A 273 -18.10 -0.63 16.27
CA SER A 273 -17.75 -2.00 16.62
C SER A 273 -17.09 -2.07 18.00
N ILE A 274 -17.22 -3.24 18.60
CA ILE A 274 -16.61 -3.57 19.89
C ILE A 274 -15.68 -4.75 19.64
N THR A 275 -14.43 -4.62 20.06
CA THR A 275 -13.38 -5.62 19.89
C THR A 275 -12.75 -5.99 21.23
N ASP A 276 -11.91 -7.02 21.25
CA ASP A 276 -11.23 -7.51 22.44
C ASP A 276 -10.25 -6.48 23.06
N PHE A 277 -9.86 -5.46 22.32
CA PHE A 277 -8.93 -4.41 22.79
C PHE A 277 -9.57 -3.03 22.95
N GLY A 278 -10.83 -2.86 22.57
CA GLY A 278 -11.51 -1.59 22.74
C GLY A 278 -12.75 -1.39 21.89
N ILE A 279 -13.27 -0.17 21.96
CA ILE A 279 -14.49 0.26 21.26
C ILE A 279 -14.12 1.22 20.15
N PHE A 280 -14.57 0.94 18.94
CA PHE A 280 -14.47 1.85 17.80
C PHE A 280 -15.69 2.76 17.73
N ILE A 281 -15.44 4.04 17.71
CA ILE A 281 -16.46 5.08 17.67
C ILE A 281 -16.36 5.83 16.37
N GLY A 282 -17.46 5.90 15.62
CA GLY A 282 -17.58 6.70 14.39
C GLY A 282 -17.72 8.17 14.74
N LEU A 283 -16.81 8.99 14.21
CA LEU A 283 -16.77 10.42 14.36
C LEU A 283 -17.22 11.11 13.07
N ASP A 284 -17.43 12.40 13.12
CA ASP A 284 -17.73 13.22 11.95
C ASP A 284 -16.56 13.18 10.96
N GLY A 285 -16.88 13.21 9.65
CA GLY A 285 -15.88 13.09 8.59
C GLY A 285 -15.56 11.64 8.18
N GLY A 286 -16.30 10.65 8.73
CA GLY A 286 -16.15 9.23 8.38
C GLY A 286 -14.91 8.56 8.97
N ILE A 287 -14.26 9.20 9.93
CA ILE A 287 -13.11 8.67 10.66
C ILE A 287 -13.54 7.94 11.93
N ASP A 288 -12.72 7.04 12.40
CA ASP A 288 -13.00 6.25 13.59
C ASP A 288 -12.00 6.57 14.70
N GLY A 289 -12.54 6.75 15.91
CA GLY A 289 -11.76 6.84 17.14
C GLY A 289 -11.77 5.50 17.88
N LEU A 290 -10.73 5.22 18.63
CA LEU A 290 -10.59 4.04 19.48
C LEU A 290 -10.57 4.41 20.94
N VAL A 291 -11.48 3.83 21.72
CA VAL A 291 -11.42 3.79 23.19
C VAL A 291 -10.80 2.46 23.58
N HIS A 292 -9.58 2.51 24.09
CA HIS A 292 -8.91 1.31 24.61
C HIS A 292 -9.63 0.78 25.86
N LEU A 293 -9.58 -0.52 26.11
CA LEU A 293 -10.22 -1.14 27.30
C LEU A 293 -9.86 -0.45 28.60
N SER A 294 -8.60 -0.04 28.77
CA SER A 294 -8.11 0.67 29.96
C SER A 294 -8.68 2.08 30.14
N ASP A 295 -9.30 2.65 29.12
CA ASP A 295 -9.85 4.01 29.12
C ASP A 295 -11.38 4.07 29.20
N ILE A 296 -12.02 2.92 29.46
CA ILE A 296 -13.48 2.83 29.60
C ILE A 296 -13.92 3.19 31.02
N SER A 297 -13.31 2.61 32.04
CA SER A 297 -13.68 2.81 33.43
C SER A 297 -12.46 2.96 34.34
N TRP A 298 -12.63 3.70 35.44
CA TRP A 298 -11.63 3.80 36.50
C TRP A 298 -11.64 2.59 37.43
N ASN A 299 -12.79 1.98 37.63
CA ASN A 299 -13.06 1.05 38.73
C ASN A 299 -13.25 -0.39 38.26
N GLU A 300 -13.65 -0.58 37.00
CA GLU A 300 -13.90 -1.91 36.42
C GLU A 300 -12.82 -2.33 35.45
N VAL A 301 -12.60 -3.64 35.38
CA VAL A 301 -11.74 -4.23 34.33
C VAL A 301 -12.36 -3.92 32.96
N GLY A 302 -11.56 -3.46 32.03
CA GLY A 302 -12.02 -3.01 30.72
C GLY A 302 -12.85 -4.05 29.97
N GLU A 303 -12.56 -5.34 30.15
CA GLU A 303 -13.32 -6.45 29.56
C GLU A 303 -14.76 -6.57 30.10
N GLU A 304 -14.99 -6.18 31.35
CA GLU A 304 -16.32 -6.16 31.95
C GLU A 304 -17.06 -4.85 31.64
N ALA A 305 -16.35 -3.75 31.68
CA ALA A 305 -16.89 -2.43 31.37
C ALA A 305 -17.39 -2.33 29.94
N VAL A 306 -16.72 -2.99 29.01
CA VAL A 306 -17.09 -3.02 27.58
C VAL A 306 -18.45 -3.68 27.32
N ARG A 307 -18.89 -4.61 28.17
CA ARG A 307 -20.16 -5.31 28.04
C ARG A 307 -21.39 -4.42 28.24
N ARG A 308 -21.20 -3.24 28.82
CA ARG A 308 -22.28 -2.25 29.03
C ARG A 308 -22.67 -1.55 27.73
N PHE A 309 -21.80 -1.57 26.74
CA PHE A 309 -21.98 -0.86 25.49
C PHE A 309 -22.44 -1.79 24.37
N LYS A 310 -23.26 -1.25 23.47
CA LYS A 310 -23.77 -1.96 22.31
C LYS A 310 -23.44 -1.20 21.04
N LYS A 311 -23.27 -1.93 19.94
CA LYS A 311 -23.10 -1.35 18.63
C LYS A 311 -24.33 -0.49 18.29
N GLY A 312 -24.08 0.75 17.87
CA GLY A 312 -25.12 1.72 17.52
C GLY A 312 -25.47 2.70 18.64
N ASP A 313 -24.94 2.52 19.86
CA ASP A 313 -25.12 3.48 20.94
C ASP A 313 -24.35 4.76 20.66
N GLU A 314 -24.93 5.90 21.00
CA GLU A 314 -24.24 7.18 20.99
C GLU A 314 -23.49 7.36 22.32
N LEU A 315 -22.23 7.74 22.22
CA LEU A 315 -21.34 7.84 23.37
C LEU A 315 -20.56 9.14 23.34
N GLU A 316 -20.55 9.84 24.47
CA GLU A 316 -19.66 10.98 24.69
C GLU A 316 -18.28 10.49 25.15
N THR A 317 -17.23 11.07 24.60
CA THR A 317 -15.84 10.72 24.89
C THR A 317 -14.95 11.94 24.96
N VAL A 318 -13.76 11.78 25.54
CA VAL A 318 -12.70 12.81 25.60
C VAL A 318 -11.57 12.41 24.68
N ILE A 319 -11.05 13.34 23.91
CA ILE A 319 -9.92 13.13 23.01
C ILE A 319 -8.63 13.05 23.86
N LEU A 320 -7.96 11.89 23.80
CA LEU A 320 -6.69 11.67 24.47
C LEU A 320 -5.51 12.05 23.60
N SER A 321 -5.56 11.65 22.33
CA SER A 321 -4.56 12.00 21.33
C SER A 321 -5.11 11.90 19.91
N VAL A 322 -4.59 12.72 19.01
CA VAL A 322 -4.86 12.66 17.58
C VAL A 322 -3.52 12.50 16.88
N ASP A 323 -3.39 11.45 16.07
CA ASP A 323 -2.20 11.15 15.27
C ASP A 323 -2.61 11.05 13.80
N PRO A 324 -2.53 12.15 13.04
CA PRO A 324 -2.92 12.16 11.63
C PRO A 324 -2.02 11.28 10.76
N GLU A 325 -0.74 11.15 11.10
CA GLU A 325 0.20 10.34 10.32
C GLU A 325 -0.12 8.85 10.40
N ARG A 326 -0.51 8.39 11.60
CA ARG A 326 -0.92 7.00 11.84
C ARG A 326 -2.40 6.76 11.64
N GLU A 327 -3.16 7.80 11.29
CA GLU A 327 -4.60 7.76 11.11
C GLU A 327 -5.33 7.18 12.34
N ARG A 328 -4.95 7.66 13.53
CA ARG A 328 -5.48 7.19 14.80
C ARG A 328 -5.95 8.34 15.69
N ILE A 329 -7.10 8.14 16.28
CA ILE A 329 -7.65 9.01 17.33
C ILE A 329 -7.89 8.14 18.54
N SER A 330 -7.22 8.47 19.65
CA SER A 330 -7.42 7.80 20.92
C SER A 330 -8.43 8.60 21.73
N LEU A 331 -9.46 7.90 22.17
CA LEU A 331 -10.56 8.45 22.97
C LEU A 331 -10.61 7.78 24.33
N GLY A 332 -11.21 8.45 25.28
CA GLY A 332 -11.43 7.92 26.62
C GLY A 332 -12.83 8.26 27.14
N ILE A 333 -13.42 7.34 27.88
CA ILE A 333 -14.72 7.50 28.52
C ILE A 333 -14.51 7.89 29.98
N LYS A 334 -13.60 7.21 30.67
CA LYS A 334 -13.32 7.43 32.08
C LYS A 334 -12.88 8.86 32.42
N GLN A 335 -12.29 9.57 31.47
CA GLN A 335 -11.85 10.95 31.61
C GLN A 335 -13.00 11.97 31.61
N LEU A 336 -14.23 11.56 31.29
CA LEU A 336 -15.44 12.38 31.43
C LEU A 336 -15.78 12.63 32.89
N GLU A 337 -15.43 11.68 33.74
CA GLU A 337 -15.61 11.74 35.16
C GLU A 337 -14.29 12.04 35.88
N ASP A 338 -14.35 12.74 36.99
CA ASP A 338 -13.17 12.95 37.83
C ASP A 338 -12.66 11.60 38.32
N ASP A 339 -11.37 11.41 38.30
CA ASP A 339 -10.74 10.18 38.81
C ASP A 339 -10.95 10.10 40.34
N PRO A 340 -11.77 9.14 40.84
CA PRO A 340 -12.04 9.02 42.26
C PRO A 340 -10.77 8.85 43.07
N PHE A 341 -9.77 8.13 42.55
CA PHE A 341 -8.50 7.94 43.24
C PHE A 341 -7.69 9.23 43.33
N SER A 342 -7.63 10.01 42.26
CA SER A 342 -6.90 11.29 42.24
C SER A 342 -7.56 12.31 43.13
N ASN A 343 -8.90 12.36 43.18
CA ASN A 343 -9.64 13.21 44.07
C ASN A 343 -9.39 12.83 45.54
N TYR A 344 -9.46 11.54 45.86
CA TYR A 344 -9.18 11.05 47.20
C TYR A 344 -7.73 11.34 47.61
N ALA A 345 -6.76 11.10 46.75
CA ALA A 345 -5.35 11.40 46.98
C ALA A 345 -5.05 12.90 47.15
N SER A 346 -5.88 13.77 46.57
CA SER A 346 -5.75 15.23 46.74
C SER A 346 -6.34 15.71 48.06
N LEU A 347 -7.41 15.06 48.53
CA LEU A 347 -8.05 15.37 49.83
C LEU A 347 -7.30 14.77 51.01
N HIS A 348 -6.62 13.67 50.83
CA HIS A 348 -5.90 12.92 51.85
C HIS A 348 -4.42 12.78 51.46
N GLU A 349 -3.60 13.67 51.99
CA GLU A 349 -2.15 13.63 51.73
C GLU A 349 -1.46 12.55 52.59
N LYS A 350 -0.18 12.27 52.22
CA LYS A 350 0.68 11.41 53.06
C LYS A 350 0.74 11.94 54.48
N GLY A 351 0.44 11.06 55.43
CA GLY A 351 0.38 11.41 56.86
C GLY A 351 -1.02 11.63 57.41
N SER A 352 -2.04 11.71 56.55
CA SER A 352 -3.45 11.82 57.01
C SER A 352 -3.92 10.51 57.61
N ILE A 353 -4.78 10.63 58.64
CA ILE A 353 -5.48 9.49 59.25
C ILE A 353 -6.80 9.30 58.51
N VAL A 354 -7.05 8.08 58.05
CA VAL A 354 -8.26 7.71 57.32
C VAL A 354 -8.93 6.51 57.98
N ARG A 355 -10.25 6.45 57.87
CA ARG A 355 -11.06 5.32 58.29
C ARG A 355 -11.46 4.49 57.07
N GLY A 356 -11.37 3.19 57.20
CA GLY A 356 -11.80 2.27 56.17
C GLY A 356 -12.30 0.96 56.76
N THR A 357 -13.02 0.20 55.94
CA THR A 357 -13.52 -1.12 56.30
C THR A 357 -12.67 -2.20 55.68
N VAL A 358 -12.33 -3.22 56.42
CA VAL A 358 -11.58 -4.37 55.94
C VAL A 358 -12.42 -5.13 54.91
N LYS A 359 -11.98 -5.14 53.65
CA LYS A 359 -12.64 -5.82 52.55
C LYS A 359 -12.19 -7.27 52.45
N GLU A 360 -10.89 -7.48 52.54
CA GLU A 360 -10.26 -8.79 52.38
C GLU A 360 -9.02 -8.87 53.29
N VAL A 361 -8.77 -10.04 53.89
CA VAL A 361 -7.61 -10.26 54.76
C VAL A 361 -6.88 -11.52 54.30
N ASP A 362 -5.58 -11.36 54.18
CA ASP A 362 -4.66 -12.46 53.89
C ASP A 362 -3.54 -12.56 54.93
N ALA A 363 -2.71 -13.61 54.87
CA ALA A 363 -1.58 -13.78 55.82
C ALA A 363 -0.60 -12.60 55.80
N LYS A 364 -0.46 -11.93 54.64
CA LYS A 364 0.51 -10.85 54.41
C LYS A 364 0.00 -9.47 54.72
N GLY A 365 -1.33 -9.30 54.84
CA GLY A 365 -1.96 -8.02 55.08
C GLY A 365 -3.46 -8.01 54.83
N ALA A 366 -4.02 -6.82 54.75
CA ALA A 366 -5.42 -6.61 54.49
C ALA A 366 -5.63 -5.52 53.42
N VAL A 367 -6.72 -5.67 52.65
CA VAL A 367 -7.23 -4.64 51.76
C VAL A 367 -8.34 -3.88 52.52
N ILE A 368 -8.17 -2.58 52.63
CA ILE A 368 -9.07 -1.70 53.33
C ILE A 368 -9.85 -0.88 52.30
N SER A 369 -11.16 -0.94 52.32
CA SER A 369 -12.03 -0.05 51.56
C SER A 369 -12.08 1.32 52.22
N LEU A 370 -11.63 2.35 51.50
CA LEU A 370 -11.58 3.74 51.98
C LEU A 370 -12.77 4.58 51.48
N GLY A 371 -13.68 3.98 50.70
CA GLY A 371 -14.88 4.59 50.09
C GLY A 371 -14.86 4.45 48.59
N ASP A 372 -16.00 4.61 47.92
CA ASP A 372 -16.25 4.62 46.47
C ASP A 372 -15.15 3.96 45.61
N ASP A 373 -14.98 2.63 45.77
CA ASP A 373 -14.02 1.80 45.07
C ASP A 373 -12.52 2.16 45.22
N ILE A 374 -12.19 2.90 46.30
CA ILE A 374 -10.81 3.20 46.65
C ILE A 374 -10.32 2.22 47.69
N GLU A 375 -9.22 1.56 47.40
CA GLU A 375 -8.63 0.54 48.25
C GLU A 375 -7.28 0.97 48.79
N GLY A 376 -7.06 0.71 50.07
CA GLY A 376 -5.77 0.86 50.73
C GLY A 376 -5.18 -0.50 51.10
N ILE A 377 -3.87 -0.65 51.04
CA ILE A 377 -3.16 -1.86 51.44
C ILE A 377 -2.54 -1.65 52.81
N LEU A 378 -2.92 -2.50 53.76
CA LEU A 378 -2.37 -2.58 55.06
C LEU A 378 -1.53 -3.84 55.21
N LYS A 379 -0.20 -3.72 55.21
CA LYS A 379 0.70 -4.87 55.36
C LYS A 379 0.66 -5.38 56.80
N ALA A 380 0.87 -6.69 56.96
CA ALA A 380 0.92 -7.33 58.29
C ALA A 380 1.92 -6.65 59.27
N SER A 381 3.07 -6.18 58.74
CA SER A 381 4.08 -5.44 59.51
C SER A 381 3.68 -4.05 59.97
N GLU A 382 2.60 -3.51 59.43
CA GLU A 382 2.08 -2.17 59.68
C GLU A 382 0.78 -2.16 60.49
N ILE A 383 0.28 -3.36 60.88
CA ILE A 383 -0.96 -3.51 61.70
C ILE A 383 -0.72 -3.17 63.16
N SER A 384 0.40 -3.66 63.74
CA SER A 384 0.74 -3.48 65.15
C SER A 384 2.24 -3.28 65.33
N ARG A 385 2.62 -2.76 66.51
CA ARG A 385 4.02 -2.69 66.94
C ARG A 385 4.63 -4.04 67.19
N ASP A 386 3.81 -5.01 67.65
CA ASP A 386 4.22 -6.39 67.80
C ASP A 386 4.27 -7.09 66.44
N ARG A 387 5.12 -8.04 66.33
CA ARG A 387 5.28 -8.81 65.06
C ARG A 387 4.02 -9.63 64.79
N VAL A 388 3.26 -9.23 63.77
CA VAL A 388 2.09 -9.96 63.30
C VAL A 388 2.56 -10.93 62.20
N GLU A 389 2.47 -12.24 62.47
CA GLU A 389 2.85 -13.28 61.51
C GLU A 389 1.73 -13.55 60.47
N ASP A 390 0.48 -13.37 60.91
CA ASP A 390 -0.69 -13.55 60.05
C ASP A 390 -1.75 -12.47 60.36
N ALA A 391 -2.07 -11.65 59.38
CA ALA A 391 -3.03 -10.56 59.52
C ALA A 391 -4.45 -11.03 59.89
N ARG A 392 -4.81 -12.28 59.49
CA ARG A 392 -6.11 -12.91 59.79
C ARG A 392 -6.36 -13.10 61.31
N ASN A 393 -5.31 -13.16 62.10
CA ASN A 393 -5.40 -13.31 63.54
C ASN A 393 -5.77 -12.01 64.25
N VAL A 394 -5.55 -10.87 63.60
CA VAL A 394 -5.71 -9.53 64.19
C VAL A 394 -6.88 -8.75 63.61
N LEU A 395 -7.13 -8.94 62.29
CA LEU A 395 -8.18 -8.24 61.56
C LEU A 395 -9.21 -9.22 61.01
N LYS A 396 -10.46 -8.78 60.96
CA LYS A 396 -11.59 -9.53 60.37
C LYS A 396 -12.22 -8.74 59.25
N GLU A 397 -12.72 -9.46 58.24
CA GLU A 397 -13.50 -8.84 57.17
C GLU A 397 -14.73 -8.09 57.74
N GLY A 398 -14.97 -6.88 57.25
CA GLY A 398 -16.03 -6.00 57.72
C GLY A 398 -15.71 -5.18 58.95
N GLU A 399 -14.49 -5.27 59.53
CA GLU A 399 -14.04 -4.47 60.64
C GLU A 399 -13.62 -3.06 60.20
N GLU A 400 -14.00 -2.03 60.96
CA GLU A 400 -13.53 -0.68 60.71
C GLU A 400 -12.13 -0.48 61.31
N VAL A 401 -11.23 0.06 60.49
CA VAL A 401 -9.84 0.32 60.86
C VAL A 401 -9.49 1.77 60.59
N GLU A 402 -8.89 2.42 61.58
CA GLU A 402 -8.25 3.72 61.40
C GLU A 402 -6.76 3.54 61.15
N ALA A 403 -6.27 4.05 60.04
CA ALA A 403 -4.86 3.96 59.72
C ALA A 403 -4.33 5.26 59.14
N LYS A 404 -3.03 5.44 59.24
CA LYS A 404 -2.31 6.56 58.65
C LYS A 404 -1.81 6.24 57.27
N ILE A 405 -1.96 7.15 56.30
CA ILE A 405 -1.42 7.01 54.96
C ILE A 405 0.10 7.18 54.99
N ILE A 406 0.84 6.12 54.64
CA ILE A 406 2.31 6.13 54.61
C ILE A 406 2.80 6.55 53.22
N SER A 407 2.17 6.07 52.17
CA SER A 407 2.52 6.41 50.79
C SER A 407 1.33 6.30 49.85
N ILE A 408 1.30 7.14 48.83
CA ILE A 408 0.32 7.12 47.75
C ILE A 408 1.08 6.94 46.44
N ASP A 409 0.89 5.81 45.78
CA ASP A 409 1.42 5.57 44.44
C ASP A 409 0.34 5.87 43.43
N ARG A 410 0.45 7.01 42.72
CA ARG A 410 -0.51 7.46 41.73
C ARG A 410 -0.45 6.64 40.45
N LYS A 411 0.68 5.99 40.17
CA LYS A 411 0.83 5.17 38.95
C LYS A 411 0.16 3.82 39.07
N SER A 412 0.42 3.14 40.21
CA SER A 412 -0.18 1.83 40.50
C SER A 412 -1.54 1.94 41.20
N ARG A 413 -1.98 3.18 41.54
CA ARG A 413 -3.26 3.45 42.24
C ARG A 413 -3.34 2.71 43.57
N VAL A 414 -2.25 2.74 44.34
CA VAL A 414 -2.15 2.05 45.63
C VAL A 414 -1.90 3.05 46.76
N ILE A 415 -2.73 2.96 47.79
CA ILE A 415 -2.57 3.70 49.05
C ILE A 415 -2.03 2.71 50.07
N SER A 416 -0.86 2.98 50.62
CA SER A 416 -0.30 2.18 51.69
C SER A 416 -0.67 2.78 53.06
N LEU A 417 -1.20 1.93 53.90
CA LEU A 417 -1.72 2.31 55.23
C LEU A 417 -0.85 1.71 56.36
N SER A 418 -0.85 2.36 57.50
CA SER A 418 -0.19 1.88 58.72
C SER A 418 -0.98 2.27 59.96
N VAL A 419 -1.43 1.30 60.72
CA VAL A 419 -2.01 1.48 62.04
C VAL A 419 -0.91 1.79 63.06
N LYS A 420 0.21 1.08 62.97
CA LYS A 420 1.40 1.28 63.78
C LYS A 420 1.90 2.73 63.78
N SER A 421 1.94 3.36 62.60
CA SER A 421 2.40 4.76 62.48
C SER A 421 1.42 5.74 63.10
N LYS A 422 0.11 5.45 63.03
CA LYS A 422 -0.93 6.22 63.74
C LYS A 422 -0.75 6.14 65.23
N ASP A 423 -0.61 4.94 65.82
CA ASP A 423 -0.48 4.72 67.23
C ASP A 423 0.77 5.41 67.80
N VAL A 424 1.87 5.45 67.05
CA VAL A 424 3.10 6.17 67.45
C VAL A 424 2.87 7.69 67.51
N ASP A 425 2.12 8.22 66.58
CA ASP A 425 1.85 9.65 66.52
C ASP A 425 0.81 10.07 67.65
N ASP A 426 -0.21 9.25 67.85
CA ASP A 426 -1.19 9.45 68.95
C ASP A 426 -0.50 9.47 70.34
N GLU A 427 0.48 8.56 70.53
CA GLU A 427 1.28 8.60 71.80
C GLU A 427 2.17 9.84 71.90
N LYS A 428 2.80 10.29 70.84
CA LYS A 428 3.61 11.51 70.87
C LYS A 428 2.78 12.73 71.14
N ASP A 429 1.57 12.82 70.60
CA ASP A 429 0.68 13.94 70.84
C ASP A 429 0.11 13.89 72.26
N ALA A 430 -0.24 12.70 72.75
CA ALA A 430 -0.62 12.52 74.12
C ALA A 430 0.53 12.90 75.11
N MET A 431 1.77 12.53 74.80
CA MET A 431 2.92 12.96 75.63
C MET A 431 3.19 14.46 75.55
N LYS A 432 2.96 15.09 74.42
CA LYS A 432 3.06 16.55 74.25
C LYS A 432 1.99 17.28 75.10
N GLU A 433 0.74 16.78 75.07
CA GLU A 433 -0.31 17.32 75.86
C GLU A 433 -0.06 17.15 77.32
N LEU A 434 0.38 15.99 77.80
CA LEU A 434 0.80 15.77 79.19
C LEU A 434 1.92 16.71 79.58
N ARG A 435 2.94 16.90 78.76
CA ARG A 435 4.00 17.87 79.00
C ARG A 435 3.51 19.31 79.03
N LYS A 436 2.53 19.66 78.20
CA LYS A 436 1.93 20.98 78.16
C LYS A 436 1.11 21.23 79.43
N GLN A 437 0.33 20.22 79.89
CA GLN A 437 -0.40 20.25 81.17
C GLN A 437 0.54 20.26 82.36
N GLU A 438 1.66 19.53 82.33
CA GLU A 438 2.69 19.61 83.38
C GLU A 438 3.37 20.98 83.45
N VAL A 439 3.61 21.62 82.29
CA VAL A 439 4.18 22.97 82.21
C VAL A 439 3.15 24.04 82.63
N GLU A 440 1.88 23.86 82.29
CA GLU A 440 0.80 24.77 82.74
C GLU A 440 0.39 24.58 84.25
N SER A 441 0.54 23.35 84.74
CA SER A 441 0.28 23.06 86.19
C SER A 441 1.49 23.31 87.09
N ALA A 442 2.69 23.32 86.58
CA ALA A 442 3.87 23.80 87.27
C ALA A 442 3.86 25.32 87.18
N GLY A 443 3.32 25.96 88.20
CA GLY A 443 3.43 27.42 88.37
C GLY A 443 4.90 27.90 88.18
N PRO A 444 5.15 29.18 88.11
CA PRO A 444 6.42 29.78 87.70
C PRO A 444 7.60 29.22 88.45
N THR A 445 8.39 28.41 87.82
CA THR A 445 9.50 27.64 88.41
C THR A 445 10.88 28.23 88.18
N THR A 446 10.98 29.45 87.75
CA THR A 446 12.26 30.14 87.72
C THR A 446 12.37 31.02 88.95
N ILE A 447 13.53 30.95 89.60
CA ILE A 447 13.88 31.85 90.76
C ILE A 447 13.61 33.30 90.36
N GLY A 448 13.69 33.70 89.11
CA GLY A 448 13.34 35.02 88.60
C GLY A 448 11.84 35.37 88.71
N ASP A 449 10.94 34.40 88.54
CA ASP A 449 9.50 34.56 88.58
C ASP A 449 9.00 34.57 90.07
N LEU A 450 9.66 33.82 90.95
CA LEU A 450 9.44 33.88 92.36
C LEU A 450 9.89 35.24 92.99
N ILE A 451 10.98 35.81 92.54
CA ILE A 451 11.46 37.14 92.91
C ILE A 451 10.52 38.22 92.41
N ARG A 452 9.94 38.11 91.22
CA ARG A 452 8.93 39.04 90.66
C ARG A 452 7.62 38.99 91.43
N ALA A 453 7.11 37.81 91.74
CA ALA A 453 5.90 37.64 92.56
C ALA A 453 6.09 38.16 94.00
N GLN A 454 7.32 38.10 94.54
CA GLN A 454 7.62 38.62 95.86
C GLN A 454 7.82 40.16 95.89
N MET A 455 8.23 40.73 94.73
CA MET A 455 8.31 42.19 94.57
C MET A 455 6.93 42.87 94.34
N GLU A 456 6.00 42.20 93.70
CA GLU A 456 4.63 42.69 93.48
C GLU A 456 3.75 42.62 94.76
N ASN A 457 4.10 41.82 95.78
CA ASN A 457 3.38 41.71 97.04
C ASN A 457 3.91 42.64 98.17
N GLN A 458 4.89 43.53 97.85
CA GLN A 458 5.41 44.52 98.83
C GLN A 458 5.28 45.96 98.34
N GLY A 459 4.34 46.22 97.40
CA GLY A 459 3.98 47.56 96.96
C GLY A 459 2.59 48.00 97.34
#